data_6fffed464e553237d27d5075c7748030
#
_entry.id   6fffed464e553237d27d5075c7748030
#
_cell.length_a   1.000
_cell.length_b   1.000
_cell.length_c   1.000
_cell.angle_alpha   90.00
_cell.angle_beta   90.00
_cell.angle_gamma   90.00
#
_symmetry.space_group_name_H-M   'P 1'
#
loop_
_entity.id
_entity.type
_entity.pdbx_description
1 polymer ?
#
loop_
_entity_poly.entity_id
_entity_poly.type
_entity_poly.pdbx_seq_one_letter_code
_entity_poly.pdbx_strand_id
1 'polypeptide(L)'
;DLPEGADILIHREKPWGTGHAVWCARNVLAGSPFAVINADDFYGAATFSALIDSISSFVDCGSSDGKMIGSMVGYLLRETLSSNGSVSRGICKIKEGNLQSVEEWSGIAHSESRISGKNSRSESLFLSGEETVSMNVWAFSQTVFPALRGELKDFLETSQDLINDEFYLPTAVDQWIKSGRADIQANLASCQW
;
A
#
# COMPACT_ATOMS: atom_id res chain seq x y z
N ASP A 1 9.10 -17.58 0.81
CA ASP A 1 8.19 -18.31 -0.07
C ASP A 1 7.93 -17.48 -1.33
N LEU A 2 8.74 -17.68 -2.35
CA LEU A 2 8.61 -16.98 -3.64
C LEU A 2 7.62 -17.72 -4.55
N PRO A 3 7.07 -17.07 -5.60
CA PRO A 3 6.25 -17.75 -6.60
C PRO A 3 6.99 -18.88 -7.29
N GLU A 4 6.28 -19.95 -7.67
CA GLU A 4 6.86 -21.04 -8.47
C GLU A 4 7.52 -20.53 -9.76
N GLY A 5 8.74 -21.01 -10.03
CA GLY A 5 9.56 -20.59 -11.16
C GLY A 5 10.43 -19.36 -10.90
N ALA A 6 10.44 -18.83 -9.70
CA ALA A 6 11.40 -17.81 -9.29
C ALA A 6 12.64 -18.49 -8.67
N ASP A 7 13.49 -19.09 -9.51
CA ASP A 7 14.78 -19.66 -9.09
C ASP A 7 15.82 -18.53 -8.92
N ILE A 8 15.73 -17.83 -7.77
CA ILE A 8 16.64 -16.74 -7.48
C ILE A 8 17.71 -17.23 -6.51
N LEU A 9 18.89 -17.47 -7.05
CA LEU A 9 20.10 -17.83 -6.30
C LEU A 9 20.84 -16.57 -5.83
N ILE A 10 20.23 -15.80 -4.92
CA ILE A 10 20.88 -14.65 -4.30
C ILE A 10 20.90 -14.81 -2.79
N HIS A 11 22.00 -14.37 -2.17
CA HIS A 11 22.09 -14.22 -0.71
C HIS A 11 21.43 -12.93 -0.27
N ARG A 12 20.08 -12.90 -0.28
CA ARG A 12 19.30 -11.82 0.28
C ARG A 12 18.99 -12.09 1.75
N GLU A 13 19.40 -11.20 2.64
CA GLU A 13 19.11 -11.26 4.06
C GLU A 13 17.89 -10.42 4.46
N LYS A 14 17.56 -9.40 3.65
CA LYS A 14 16.42 -8.52 3.90
C LYS A 14 15.09 -9.17 3.52
N PRO A 15 13.97 -8.81 4.21
CA PRO A 15 12.62 -9.11 3.75
C PRO A 15 12.39 -8.57 2.33
N TRP A 16 11.50 -9.22 1.57
CA TRP A 16 11.17 -8.82 0.20
C TRP A 16 10.21 -7.63 0.11
N GLY A 17 9.75 -7.09 1.24
CA GLY A 17 8.83 -5.96 1.32
C GLY A 17 7.40 -6.35 1.67
N THR A 18 6.55 -5.33 1.84
CA THR A 18 5.17 -5.48 2.34
C THR A 18 4.26 -6.27 1.40
N GLY A 19 4.45 -6.15 0.09
CA GLY A 19 3.69 -6.95 -0.89
C GLY A 19 4.03 -8.44 -0.80
N HIS A 20 5.30 -8.78 -0.60
CA HIS A 20 5.70 -10.18 -0.38
C HIS A 20 5.15 -10.74 0.93
N ALA A 21 5.11 -9.94 2.00
CA ALA A 21 4.52 -10.38 3.27
C ALA A 21 3.04 -10.79 3.10
N VAL A 22 2.26 -10.01 2.35
CA VAL A 22 0.88 -10.37 2.00
C VAL A 22 0.83 -11.65 1.16
N TRP A 23 1.72 -11.79 0.17
CA TRP A 23 1.83 -13.03 -0.62
C TRP A 23 2.08 -14.27 0.22
N CYS A 24 2.93 -14.18 1.25
CA CYS A 24 3.21 -15.29 2.16
C CYS A 24 1.98 -15.76 2.95
N ALA A 25 1.05 -14.85 3.24
CA ALA A 25 -0.18 -15.16 3.97
C ALA A 25 -1.28 -15.81 3.10
N ARG A 26 -1.11 -15.92 1.77
CA ARG A 26 -2.14 -16.36 0.81
C ARG A 26 -2.87 -17.65 1.18
N ASN A 27 -2.14 -18.65 1.66
CA ASN A 27 -2.72 -19.95 1.99
C ASN A 27 -3.59 -19.92 3.25
N VAL A 28 -3.32 -18.98 4.17
CA VAL A 28 -4.10 -18.80 5.40
C VAL A 28 -5.34 -17.95 5.13
N LEU A 29 -5.22 -16.98 4.21
CA LEU A 29 -6.26 -16.00 3.88
C LEU A 29 -7.15 -16.43 2.70
N ALA A 30 -6.87 -17.59 2.11
CA ALA A 30 -7.61 -18.09 0.95
C ALA A 30 -9.11 -18.22 1.26
N GLY A 31 -9.93 -17.61 0.42
CA GLY A 31 -11.39 -17.75 0.47
C GLY A 31 -12.13 -16.66 1.25
N SER A 32 -11.43 -15.69 1.86
CA SER A 32 -12.07 -14.62 2.63
C SER A 32 -11.45 -13.25 2.32
N PRO A 33 -12.23 -12.17 2.35
CA PRO A 33 -11.68 -10.81 2.40
C PRO A 33 -10.85 -10.62 3.67
N PHE A 34 -9.85 -9.75 3.62
CA PHE A 34 -8.94 -9.52 4.74
C PHE A 34 -8.42 -8.08 4.76
N ALA A 35 -7.89 -7.68 5.91
CA ALA A 35 -7.19 -6.42 6.09
C ALA A 35 -5.67 -6.62 6.18
N VAL A 36 -4.93 -5.61 5.75
CA VAL A 36 -3.47 -5.48 5.89
C VAL A 36 -3.19 -4.24 6.71
N ILE A 37 -2.39 -4.40 7.76
CA ILE A 37 -1.88 -3.31 8.60
C ILE A 37 -0.42 -3.58 8.94
N ASN A 38 0.35 -2.54 9.24
CA ASN A 38 1.67 -2.71 9.84
C ASN A 38 1.53 -3.13 11.30
N ALA A 39 2.42 -3.97 11.78
CA ALA A 39 2.35 -4.51 13.13
C ALA A 39 2.86 -3.54 14.21
N ASP A 40 3.59 -2.52 13.81
CA ASP A 40 4.30 -1.56 14.65
C ASP A 40 3.67 -0.15 14.64
N ASP A 41 2.56 0.04 13.91
CA ASP A 41 1.83 1.30 13.85
C ASP A 41 0.56 1.26 14.71
N PHE A 42 0.19 2.39 15.29
CA PHE A 42 -1.09 2.59 15.98
C PHE A 42 -2.07 3.33 15.09
N TYR A 43 -3.22 2.74 14.78
CA TYR A 43 -4.17 3.28 13.81
C TYR A 43 -5.47 3.83 14.42
N GLY A 44 -5.74 3.57 15.69
CA GLY A 44 -6.97 3.99 16.36
C GLY A 44 -8.23 3.22 15.94
N ALA A 45 -9.29 3.33 16.75
CA ALA A 45 -10.52 2.55 16.58
C ALA A 45 -11.28 2.88 15.29
N ALA A 46 -11.24 4.12 14.82
CA ALA A 46 -11.93 4.56 13.60
C ALA A 46 -11.43 3.83 12.36
N THR A 47 -10.13 3.56 12.29
CA THR A 47 -9.52 2.79 11.20
C THR A 47 -10.06 1.37 11.13
N PHE A 48 -10.16 0.70 12.28
CA PHE A 48 -10.69 -0.67 12.33
C PHE A 48 -12.18 -0.72 11.96
N SER A 49 -12.98 0.29 12.35
CA SER A 49 -14.37 0.39 11.91
C SER A 49 -14.47 0.53 10.39
N ALA A 50 -13.68 1.41 9.78
CA ALA A 50 -13.65 1.59 8.33
C ALA A 50 -13.19 0.31 7.58
N LEU A 51 -12.24 -0.45 8.14
CA LEU A 51 -11.81 -1.73 7.58
C LEU A 51 -12.91 -2.78 7.65
N ILE A 52 -13.63 -2.87 8.77
CA ILE A 52 -14.75 -3.81 8.95
C ILE A 52 -15.87 -3.51 7.95
N ASP A 53 -16.24 -2.24 7.78
CA ASP A 53 -17.26 -1.81 6.82
C ASP A 53 -16.84 -2.17 5.39
N SER A 54 -15.57 -1.93 5.03
CA SER A 54 -15.02 -2.31 3.72
C SER A 54 -15.06 -3.81 3.48
N ILE A 55 -14.57 -4.61 4.43
CA ILE A 55 -14.55 -6.09 4.33
C ILE A 55 -15.98 -6.62 4.19
N SER A 56 -16.93 -6.09 4.95
CA SER A 56 -18.33 -6.49 4.88
C SER A 56 -18.92 -6.22 3.51
N SER A 57 -18.60 -5.09 2.88
CA SER A 57 -19.08 -4.74 1.56
C SER A 57 -18.55 -5.67 0.45
N PHE A 58 -17.35 -6.26 0.63
CA PHE A 58 -16.76 -7.17 -0.36
C PHE A 58 -17.44 -8.55 -0.40
N VAL A 59 -18.09 -8.94 0.70
CA VAL A 59 -18.85 -10.20 0.76
C VAL A 59 -20.10 -10.13 -0.13
N ASP A 60 -20.71 -8.94 -0.24
CA ASP A 60 -21.95 -8.73 -1.00
C ASP A 60 -21.67 -8.38 -2.48
N CYS A 61 -20.50 -7.83 -2.77
CA CYS A 61 -20.10 -7.47 -4.13
C CYS A 61 -19.38 -8.64 -4.80
N GLY A 62 -20.12 -9.55 -5.41
CA GLY A 62 -19.52 -10.43 -6.42
C GLY A 62 -18.82 -9.56 -7.47
N SER A 63 -17.57 -9.85 -7.84
CA SER A 63 -16.81 -9.08 -8.82
C SER A 63 -17.57 -9.10 -10.16
N SER A 64 -18.26 -8.01 -10.48
CA SER A 64 -19.11 -7.92 -11.69
C SER A 64 -18.31 -7.85 -12.98
N ASP A 65 -17.04 -7.41 -12.95
CA ASP A 65 -16.23 -7.14 -14.15
C ASP A 65 -14.84 -7.77 -14.14
N GLY A 66 -14.58 -8.74 -13.25
CA GLY A 66 -13.27 -9.39 -13.14
C GLY A 66 -12.17 -8.50 -12.56
N LYS A 67 -12.48 -7.28 -12.14
CA LYS A 67 -11.55 -6.39 -11.46
C LYS A 67 -11.39 -6.76 -10.00
N MET A 68 -10.22 -6.53 -9.48
CA MET A 68 -9.94 -6.62 -8.06
C MET A 68 -10.60 -5.45 -7.32
N ILE A 69 -11.30 -5.77 -6.25
CA ILE A 69 -11.92 -4.80 -5.36
C ILE A 69 -11.10 -4.69 -4.09
N GLY A 70 -10.80 -3.48 -3.68
CA GLY A 70 -10.12 -3.19 -2.43
C GLY A 70 -10.51 -1.84 -1.86
N SER A 71 -10.02 -1.57 -0.67
CA SER A 71 -10.11 -0.25 -0.06
C SER A 71 -8.82 0.08 0.69
N MET A 72 -8.61 1.37 0.91
CA MET A 72 -7.58 1.88 1.79
C MET A 72 -8.18 2.79 2.85
N VAL A 73 -7.49 2.91 3.97
CA VAL A 73 -7.72 3.98 4.93
C VAL A 73 -6.55 4.94 4.83
N GLY A 74 -6.85 6.18 4.43
CA GLY A 74 -5.88 7.26 4.31
C GLY A 74 -5.92 8.21 5.49
N TYR A 75 -4.81 8.89 5.69
CA TYR A 75 -4.59 9.86 6.76
C TYR A 75 -4.11 11.19 6.19
N LEU A 76 -4.28 12.28 6.93
CA LEU A 76 -3.65 13.54 6.55
C LEU A 76 -2.15 13.48 6.84
N LEU A 77 -1.34 13.91 5.89
CA LEU A 77 0.12 13.84 6.00
C LEU A 77 0.63 14.49 7.28
N ARG A 78 0.14 15.69 7.63
CA ARG A 78 0.56 16.41 8.85
C ARG A 78 0.32 15.63 10.14
N GLU A 79 -0.64 14.70 10.16
CA GLU A 79 -0.97 13.86 11.31
C GLU A 79 -0.11 12.61 11.42
N THR A 80 0.72 12.34 10.41
CA THR A 80 1.56 11.15 10.31
C THR A 80 3.07 11.46 10.31
N LEU A 81 3.44 12.71 10.59
CA LEU A 81 4.83 13.12 10.66
C LEU A 81 5.44 12.77 12.02
N SER A 82 6.72 12.43 12.02
CA SER A 82 7.48 12.18 13.23
C SER A 82 8.20 13.44 13.71
N SER A 83 8.20 13.68 15.02
CA SER A 83 9.05 14.69 15.64
C SER A 83 10.53 14.25 15.74
N ASN A 84 10.81 12.97 15.53
CA ASN A 84 12.12 12.37 15.78
C ASN A 84 12.88 11.99 14.49
N GLY A 85 12.43 12.49 13.33
CA GLY A 85 13.10 12.20 12.06
C GLY A 85 12.17 12.26 10.86
N SER A 86 12.69 11.84 9.72
CA SER A 86 11.90 11.75 8.49
C SER A 86 11.10 10.45 8.42
N VAL A 87 10.01 10.48 7.68
CA VAL A 87 9.14 9.33 7.43
C VAL A 87 9.03 9.04 5.93
N SER A 88 8.61 7.83 5.57
CA SER A 88 8.19 7.48 4.21
C SER A 88 6.68 7.26 4.20
N ARG A 89 5.98 7.77 3.18
CA ARG A 89 4.52 7.67 3.03
C ARG A 89 4.14 7.54 1.57
N GLY A 90 3.10 6.77 1.32
CA GLY A 90 2.44 6.73 0.01
C GLY A 90 1.53 7.94 -0.18
N ILE A 91 1.92 8.93 -0.97
CA ILE A 91 1.08 10.10 -1.29
C ILE A 91 -0.03 9.65 -2.25
N CYS A 92 -1.28 9.86 -1.85
CA CYS A 92 -2.47 9.39 -2.55
C CYS A 92 -3.14 10.50 -3.35
N LYS A 93 -3.57 10.18 -4.57
CA LYS A 93 -4.52 11.00 -5.34
C LYS A 93 -5.89 10.31 -5.30
N ILE A 94 -6.89 11.03 -4.83
CA ILE A 94 -8.25 10.51 -4.67
C ILE A 94 -9.20 11.35 -5.52
N LYS A 95 -10.11 10.69 -6.22
CA LYS A 95 -11.18 11.34 -6.97
C LYS A 95 -12.49 10.59 -6.72
N GLU A 96 -13.52 11.33 -6.31
CA GLU A 96 -14.87 10.78 -6.08
C GLU A 96 -14.87 9.55 -5.16
N GLY A 97 -14.03 9.59 -4.08
CA GLY A 97 -13.92 8.50 -3.12
C GLY A 97 -13.09 7.29 -3.59
N ASN A 98 -12.48 7.36 -4.78
CA ASN A 98 -11.65 6.28 -5.32
C ASN A 98 -10.19 6.70 -5.43
N LEU A 99 -9.30 5.82 -5.03
CA LEU A 99 -7.86 5.99 -5.20
C LEU A 99 -7.51 5.95 -6.69
N GLN A 100 -6.84 7.00 -7.17
CA GLN A 100 -6.39 7.11 -8.56
C GLN A 100 -4.92 6.75 -8.73
N SER A 101 -4.12 7.04 -7.70
CA SER A 101 -2.70 6.68 -7.66
C SER A 101 -2.19 6.75 -6.24
N VAL A 102 -1.14 6.00 -5.97
CA VAL A 102 -0.34 6.12 -4.75
C VAL A 102 1.14 6.11 -5.13
N GLU A 103 1.87 7.13 -4.70
CA GLU A 103 3.29 7.30 -4.98
C GLU A 103 4.09 7.30 -3.68
N GLU A 104 5.04 6.39 -3.56
CA GLU A 104 5.89 6.33 -2.37
C GLU A 104 6.87 7.50 -2.35
N TRP A 105 6.84 8.26 -1.27
CA TRP A 105 7.75 9.36 -0.99
C TRP A 105 8.57 9.05 0.26
N SER A 106 9.83 9.44 0.24
CA SER A 106 10.78 9.21 1.34
C SER A 106 11.35 10.51 1.88
N GLY A 107 11.94 10.43 3.07
CA GLY A 107 12.60 11.57 3.69
C GLY A 107 11.64 12.73 3.98
N ILE A 108 10.36 12.45 4.20
CA ILE A 108 9.36 13.47 4.51
C ILE A 108 9.59 13.96 5.92
N ALA A 109 9.82 15.26 6.07
CA ALA A 109 10.07 15.88 7.37
C ALA A 109 9.68 17.35 7.37
N HIS A 110 9.48 17.90 8.56
CA HIS A 110 9.46 19.34 8.76
C HIS A 110 10.88 19.91 8.59
N SER A 111 11.00 20.91 7.73
CA SER A 111 12.19 21.77 7.64
C SER A 111 11.75 23.21 7.89
N GLU A 112 12.10 23.75 9.05
CA GLU A 112 11.67 25.06 9.53
C GLU A 112 10.12 25.18 9.59
N SER A 113 9.51 25.85 8.60
CA SER A 113 8.06 26.06 8.52
C SER A 113 7.38 25.28 7.39
N ARG A 114 8.10 24.39 6.72
CA ARG A 114 7.60 23.65 5.55
C ARG A 114 7.82 22.16 5.68
N ILE A 115 6.93 21.40 5.07
CA ILE A 115 7.10 19.95 4.89
C ILE A 115 7.74 19.72 3.52
N SER A 116 8.75 18.88 3.46
CA SER A 116 9.39 18.48 2.20
C SER A 116 9.69 16.98 2.21
N GLY A 117 9.80 16.40 1.04
CA GLY A 117 10.13 14.98 0.86
C GLY A 117 10.66 14.73 -0.54
N LYS A 118 11.07 13.50 -0.80
CA LYS A 118 11.55 13.04 -2.11
C LYS A 118 10.52 12.11 -2.72
N ASN A 119 10.09 12.42 -3.94
CA ASN A 119 9.21 11.55 -4.72
C ASN A 119 9.96 10.32 -5.28
N SER A 120 9.24 9.47 -6.01
CA SER A 120 9.79 8.25 -6.64
C SER A 120 10.92 8.53 -7.65
N ARG A 121 11.06 9.78 -8.15
CA ARG A 121 12.15 10.23 -9.04
C ARG A 121 13.31 10.86 -8.27
N SER A 122 13.31 10.79 -6.94
CA SER A 122 14.29 11.44 -6.05
C SER A 122 14.29 12.98 -6.15
N GLU A 123 13.22 13.58 -6.67
CA GLU A 123 13.04 15.02 -6.70
C GLU A 123 12.57 15.51 -5.32
N SER A 124 13.26 16.50 -4.77
CA SER A 124 12.87 17.13 -3.50
C SER A 124 11.80 18.19 -3.77
N LEU A 125 10.61 17.99 -3.20
CA LEU A 125 9.46 18.86 -3.39
C LEU A 125 8.83 19.22 -2.04
N PHE A 126 8.09 20.34 -2.02
CA PHE A 126 7.31 20.74 -0.86
C PHE A 126 5.94 20.09 -0.84
N LEU A 127 5.46 19.84 0.37
CA LEU A 127 4.14 19.30 0.67
C LEU A 127 3.38 20.28 1.56
N SER A 128 2.07 20.32 1.43
CA SER A 128 1.19 21.21 2.21
C SER A 128 0.88 20.66 3.61
N GLY A 129 0.93 19.33 3.76
CA GLY A 129 0.46 18.62 4.93
C GLY A 129 -1.01 18.17 4.83
N GLU A 130 -1.75 18.68 3.83
CA GLU A 130 -3.15 18.30 3.58
C GLU A 130 -3.28 17.10 2.62
N GLU A 131 -2.14 16.59 2.12
CA GLU A 131 -2.15 15.42 1.27
C GLU A 131 -2.69 14.22 2.04
N THR A 132 -3.51 13.41 1.38
CA THR A 132 -3.88 12.11 1.90
C THR A 132 -2.73 11.14 1.68
N VAL A 133 -2.38 10.38 2.71
CA VAL A 133 -1.30 9.39 2.67
C VAL A 133 -1.77 8.00 3.06
N SER A 134 -1.15 7.00 2.46
CA SER A 134 -1.22 5.61 2.88
C SER A 134 -0.19 5.33 3.98
N MET A 135 -0.63 4.61 5.00
CA MET A 135 0.19 4.00 6.04
C MET A 135 0.04 2.47 6.03
N ASN A 136 -0.07 1.89 4.83
CA ASN A 136 -0.28 0.45 4.63
C ASN A 136 -1.54 -0.12 5.32
N VAL A 137 -2.61 0.66 5.37
CA VAL A 137 -3.92 0.20 5.85
C VAL A 137 -4.80 -0.10 4.65
N TRP A 138 -4.99 -1.37 4.38
CA TRP A 138 -5.71 -1.86 3.20
C TRP A 138 -6.73 -2.92 3.60
N ALA A 139 -7.80 -3.03 2.81
CA ALA A 139 -8.64 -4.21 2.77
C ALA A 139 -8.75 -4.71 1.33
N PHE A 140 -8.73 -6.02 1.16
CA PHE A 140 -8.81 -6.66 -0.15
C PHE A 140 -9.80 -7.81 -0.13
N SER A 141 -10.46 -8.01 -1.28
CA SER A 141 -11.09 -9.28 -1.57
C SER A 141 -10.02 -10.34 -1.87
N GLN A 142 -10.40 -11.62 -1.80
CA GLN A 142 -9.49 -12.72 -2.12
C GLN A 142 -8.91 -12.69 -3.55
N THR A 143 -9.52 -11.92 -4.45
CA THR A 143 -9.08 -11.79 -5.85
C THR A 143 -7.72 -11.09 -5.99
N VAL A 144 -7.17 -10.54 -4.92
CA VAL A 144 -5.85 -9.87 -4.91
C VAL A 144 -4.69 -10.83 -5.19
N PHE A 145 -4.77 -12.09 -4.76
CA PHE A 145 -3.59 -12.99 -4.81
C PHE A 145 -3.10 -13.35 -6.21
N PRO A 146 -3.96 -13.61 -7.21
CA PRO A 146 -3.49 -13.79 -8.58
C PRO A 146 -2.78 -12.55 -9.14
N ALA A 147 -3.30 -11.35 -8.85
CA ALA A 147 -2.68 -10.10 -9.26
C ALA A 147 -1.33 -9.87 -8.55
N LEU A 148 -1.29 -10.11 -7.23
CA LEU A 148 -0.08 -9.97 -6.42
C LEU A 148 1.02 -10.93 -6.88
N ARG A 149 0.66 -12.16 -7.28
CA ARG A 149 1.61 -13.11 -7.87
C ARG A 149 2.25 -12.56 -9.14
N GLY A 150 1.46 -11.97 -10.02
CA GLY A 150 1.94 -11.37 -11.26
C GLY A 150 2.94 -10.26 -10.99
N GLU A 151 2.55 -9.27 -10.18
CA GLU A 151 3.43 -8.13 -9.85
C GLU A 151 4.70 -8.55 -9.11
N LEU A 152 4.63 -9.52 -8.20
CA LEU A 152 5.81 -10.04 -7.52
C LEU A 152 6.75 -10.72 -8.50
N LYS A 153 6.21 -11.46 -9.48
CA LYS A 153 7.02 -12.10 -10.51
C LYS A 153 7.69 -11.05 -11.40
N ASP A 154 6.94 -10.06 -11.87
CA ASP A 154 7.46 -8.96 -12.67
C ASP A 154 8.55 -8.18 -11.90
N PHE A 155 8.35 -7.92 -10.60
CA PHE A 155 9.37 -7.32 -9.74
C PHE A 155 10.66 -8.15 -9.72
N LEU A 156 10.56 -9.47 -9.53
CA LEU A 156 11.71 -10.36 -9.47
C LEU A 156 12.48 -10.44 -10.80
N GLU A 157 11.78 -10.26 -11.93
CA GLU A 157 12.37 -10.30 -13.28
C GLU A 157 12.97 -8.94 -13.70
N THR A 158 12.45 -7.81 -13.19
CA THR A 158 12.81 -6.47 -13.67
C THR A 158 13.64 -5.64 -12.72
N SER A 159 13.69 -5.99 -11.43
CA SER A 159 14.48 -5.24 -10.42
C SER A 159 15.97 -5.27 -10.79
N GLN A 160 16.60 -4.11 -10.66
CA GLN A 160 18.04 -3.93 -10.94
C GLN A 160 18.93 -4.32 -9.74
N ASP A 161 18.36 -4.31 -8.53
CA ASP A 161 19.07 -4.62 -7.28
C ASP A 161 18.21 -5.50 -6.37
N LEU A 162 18.07 -6.77 -6.73
CA LEU A 162 17.32 -7.75 -5.95
C LEU A 162 17.86 -7.96 -4.52
N ILE A 163 19.06 -7.47 -4.19
CA ILE A 163 19.60 -7.53 -2.84
C ILE A 163 18.97 -6.46 -1.95
N ASN A 164 18.72 -5.26 -2.48
CA ASN A 164 18.27 -4.11 -1.70
C ASN A 164 16.85 -3.66 -2.01
N ASP A 165 16.36 -3.83 -3.26
CA ASP A 165 15.02 -3.42 -3.65
C ASP A 165 13.94 -4.20 -2.89
N GLU A 166 12.83 -3.54 -2.58
CA GLU A 166 11.71 -4.12 -1.87
C GLU A 166 10.43 -4.02 -2.70
N PHE A 167 9.66 -5.09 -2.69
CA PHE A 167 8.34 -5.17 -3.32
C PHE A 167 7.29 -4.56 -2.39
N TYR A 168 7.00 -3.29 -2.59
CA TYR A 168 6.02 -2.55 -1.79
C TYR A 168 4.59 -2.79 -2.25
N LEU A 169 3.69 -3.06 -1.32
CA LEU A 169 2.26 -3.25 -1.60
C LEU A 169 1.62 -2.00 -2.24
N PRO A 170 1.88 -0.76 -1.79
CA PRO A 170 1.36 0.43 -2.44
C PRO A 170 1.76 0.55 -3.91
N THR A 171 2.98 0.15 -4.27
CA THR A 171 3.46 0.16 -5.66
C THR A 171 2.67 -0.83 -6.53
N ALA A 172 2.42 -2.03 -6.03
CA ALA A 172 1.59 -3.02 -6.72
C ALA A 172 0.16 -2.50 -6.92
N VAL A 173 -0.44 -1.90 -5.88
CA VAL A 173 -1.78 -1.29 -5.95
C VAL A 173 -1.83 -0.18 -7.01
N ASP A 174 -0.83 0.69 -7.05
CA ASP A 174 -0.73 1.77 -8.05
C ASP A 174 -0.68 1.22 -9.49
N GLN A 175 0.07 0.14 -9.71
CA GLN A 175 0.12 -0.53 -11.01
C GLN A 175 -1.24 -1.14 -11.41
N TRP A 176 -1.96 -1.74 -10.48
CA TRP A 176 -3.28 -2.31 -10.75
C TRP A 176 -4.31 -1.23 -11.12
N ILE A 177 -4.29 -0.09 -10.40
CA ILE A 177 -5.16 1.06 -10.71
C ILE A 177 -4.83 1.60 -12.10
N LYS A 178 -3.57 1.89 -12.40
CA LYS A 178 -3.11 2.44 -13.68
C LYS A 178 -3.41 1.55 -14.87
N SER A 179 -3.39 0.24 -14.66
CA SER A 179 -3.73 -0.76 -15.69
C SER A 179 -5.22 -1.09 -15.77
N GLY A 180 -6.07 -0.45 -14.94
CA GLY A 180 -7.51 -0.68 -14.91
C GLY A 180 -7.92 -2.04 -14.33
N ARG A 181 -7.01 -2.73 -13.64
CA ARG A 181 -7.23 -4.05 -13.05
C ARG A 181 -7.82 -4.00 -11.64
N ALA A 182 -7.83 -2.84 -11.00
CA ALA A 182 -8.36 -2.68 -9.64
C ALA A 182 -9.19 -1.42 -9.50
N ASP A 183 -10.23 -1.51 -8.69
CA ASP A 183 -11.00 -0.40 -8.16
C ASP A 183 -10.79 -0.37 -6.63
N ILE A 184 -10.14 0.69 -6.14
CA ILE A 184 -9.77 0.85 -4.74
C ILE A 184 -10.51 2.04 -4.15
N GLN A 185 -11.40 1.80 -3.20
CA GLN A 185 -12.06 2.86 -2.44
C GLN A 185 -11.09 3.49 -1.44
N ALA A 186 -11.19 4.80 -1.25
CA ALA A 186 -10.40 5.52 -0.27
C ALA A 186 -11.29 6.05 0.85
N ASN A 187 -11.10 5.52 2.05
CA ASN A 187 -11.72 6.00 3.28
C ASN A 187 -10.72 6.90 4.03
N LEU A 188 -11.19 8.00 4.60
CA LEU A 188 -10.33 8.88 5.39
C LEU A 188 -10.59 8.64 6.88
N ALA A 189 -9.54 8.38 7.63
CA ALA A 189 -9.61 8.35 9.07
C ALA A 189 -9.14 9.68 9.66
N SER A 190 -9.91 10.21 10.59
CA SER A 190 -9.46 11.25 11.52
C SER A 190 -8.77 10.53 12.69
N CYS A 191 -7.47 10.45 12.66
CA CYS A 191 -6.70 9.80 13.71
C CYS A 191 -5.44 10.63 13.96
N GLN A 192 -5.15 10.94 15.21
CA GLN A 192 -3.82 11.36 15.62
C GLN A 192 -3.00 10.08 15.76
N TRP A 193 -1.98 9.98 14.96
CA TRP A 193 -1.00 8.90 15.00
C TRP A 193 0.06 9.16 16.05
#